data_858a374930290f3ba8ca3584c842cd81
#
_entry.id   858a374930290f3ba8ca3584c842cd81
#
_cell.length_a   1.000
_cell.length_b   1.000
_cell.length_c   1.000
_cell.angle_alpha   90.00
_cell.angle_beta   90.00
_cell.angle_gamma   90.00
#
_symmetry.space_group_name_H-M   'P 1'
#
loop_
_entity.id
_entity.type
_entity.pdbx_description
1 polymer ?
#
loop_
_entity_poly.entity_id
_entity_poly.type
_entity_poly.pdbx_seq_one_letter_code
_entity_poly.pdbx_strand_id
1 'polypeptide(L)'
;MKKNFFYATALALGLAFTATACSDDDDNSTVNPADIEYNSENAAGWHNYMRNVAALLKTDATNLYDSWNTSYKGGASFATSFKAHNGAYNFSSAWNCIEQVIDGCVEISNEVGETKIGDPYNKYMANNVTEALYAVESWYSWHSRDDYTNNIYSIRNAYYGSLDGKVSDKSISKLVAGANAELDTKVSAAITTAASAI
;
A
#
# COMPACT_ATOMS: atom_id res chain seq x y z
N MET A 1 -6.83 20.02 17.01
CA MET A 1 -6.17 20.28 15.73
C MET A 1 -4.71 19.76 15.73
N LYS A 2 -4.41 18.51 16.13
CA LYS A 2 -3.06 17.92 16.10
C LYS A 2 -3.06 16.43 15.65
N LYS A 3 -4.21 15.89 15.21
CA LYS A 3 -4.32 14.48 14.79
C LYS A 3 -3.91 14.23 13.34
N ASN A 4 -3.89 15.24 12.49
CA ASN A 4 -3.69 15.06 11.03
C ASN A 4 -2.22 15.08 10.59
N PHE A 5 -1.27 15.33 11.49
CA PHE A 5 0.14 15.44 11.12
C PHE A 5 0.86 14.09 11.06
N PHE A 6 0.29 13.06 11.68
CA PHE A 6 0.95 11.75 11.84
C PHE A 6 0.61 10.76 10.73
N TYR A 7 -0.59 10.84 10.18
CA TYR A 7 -0.98 10.05 9.00
C TYR A 7 -0.10 10.39 7.79
N ALA A 8 0.37 11.64 7.71
CA ALA A 8 1.29 12.08 6.67
C ALA A 8 2.69 11.45 6.74
N THR A 9 3.16 11.03 7.92
CA THR A 9 4.56 10.58 8.07
C THR A 9 4.75 9.08 7.89
N ALA A 10 3.77 8.25 8.23
CA ALA A 10 3.82 6.82 7.93
C ALA A 10 3.48 6.54 6.45
N LEU A 11 2.55 7.33 5.88
CA LEU A 11 2.24 7.32 4.45
C LEU A 11 3.34 7.98 3.62
N ALA A 12 4.00 9.03 4.14
CA ALA A 12 5.08 9.72 3.43
C ALA A 12 6.32 8.84 3.21
N LEU A 13 6.51 7.79 3.97
CA LEU A 13 7.55 6.79 3.69
C LEU A 13 7.12 5.76 2.63
N GLY A 14 5.84 5.66 2.33
CA GLY A 14 5.31 4.84 1.23
C GLY A 14 4.91 5.66 -0.01
N LEU A 15 4.53 6.92 0.16
CA LEU A 15 4.02 7.79 -0.92
C LEU A 15 5.03 8.84 -1.41
N ALA A 16 6.18 9.01 -0.75
CA ALA A 16 7.22 9.93 -1.24
C ALA A 16 7.82 9.49 -2.60
N PHE A 17 7.43 8.34 -3.14
CA PHE A 17 7.91 7.84 -4.41
C PHE A 17 6.98 8.05 -5.60
N THR A 18 5.74 8.49 -5.38
CA THR A 18 4.82 8.71 -6.50
C THR A 18 4.63 10.19 -6.87
N ALA A 19 5.04 11.11 -6.02
CA ALA A 19 4.74 12.54 -6.23
C ALA A 19 5.89 13.37 -6.80
N THR A 20 7.12 12.85 -6.91
CA THR A 20 8.25 13.59 -7.47
C THR A 20 8.62 13.21 -8.91
N ALA A 21 7.88 12.29 -9.52
CA ALA A 21 8.07 11.96 -10.93
C ALA A 21 7.21 12.80 -11.90
N CYS A 22 6.33 13.68 -11.39
CA CYS A 22 5.40 14.47 -12.20
C CYS A 22 5.27 15.93 -11.77
N SER A 23 6.32 16.54 -11.25
CA SER A 23 6.36 18.01 -11.21
C SER A 23 7.75 18.43 -11.59
N ASP A 24 7.90 18.77 -12.82
CA ASP A 24 8.50 20.01 -13.23
C ASP A 24 8.47 20.18 -14.74
N ASP A 25 8.07 21.38 -15.03
CA ASP A 25 8.44 22.22 -16.16
C ASP A 25 7.70 22.00 -17.47
N ASP A 26 6.88 22.99 -17.74
CA ASP A 26 6.73 23.85 -18.93
C ASP A 26 7.17 23.31 -20.32
N ASP A 27 7.30 22.01 -20.49
CA ASP A 27 7.30 21.42 -21.81
C ASP A 27 5.89 20.94 -22.13
N ASN A 28 5.19 21.77 -22.88
CA ASN A 28 3.85 21.56 -23.44
C ASN A 28 3.84 20.43 -24.49
N SER A 29 4.67 19.41 -24.31
CA SER A 29 4.59 18.14 -25.02
C SER A 29 3.80 17.16 -24.15
N THR A 30 2.49 17.17 -24.27
CA THR A 30 1.62 16.11 -23.78
C THR A 30 1.94 14.82 -24.51
N VAL A 31 3.05 14.18 -24.17
CA VAL A 31 3.34 12.82 -24.63
C VAL A 31 2.38 11.93 -23.87
N ASN A 32 1.37 11.45 -24.58
CA ASN A 32 0.49 10.44 -24.03
C ASN A 32 1.32 9.17 -23.77
N PRO A 33 1.32 8.62 -22.54
CA PRO A 33 2.06 7.39 -22.23
C PRO A 33 1.74 6.22 -23.17
N ALA A 34 0.54 6.20 -23.77
CA ALA A 34 0.16 5.19 -24.76
C ALA A 34 0.87 5.36 -26.12
N ASP A 35 1.40 6.54 -26.40
CA ASP A 35 2.07 6.85 -27.67
C ASP A 35 3.58 6.62 -27.62
N ILE A 36 4.10 6.09 -26.47
CA ILE A 36 5.51 5.75 -26.35
C ILE A 36 5.81 4.49 -27.14
N GLU A 37 6.63 4.65 -28.18
CA GLU A 37 7.12 3.52 -28.96
C GLU A 37 8.39 2.93 -28.35
N TYR A 38 8.44 1.60 -28.29
CA TYR A 38 9.62 0.84 -27.90
C TYR A 38 10.25 0.22 -29.15
N ASN A 39 11.39 0.72 -29.56
CA ASN A 39 12.07 0.28 -30.78
C ASN A 39 13.57 0.12 -30.59
N SER A 40 14.29 -0.33 -31.61
CA SER A 40 15.73 -0.57 -31.53
C SER A 40 16.58 0.70 -31.28
N GLU A 41 16.06 1.87 -31.64
CA GLU A 41 16.79 3.14 -31.50
C GLU A 41 16.80 3.61 -30.05
N ASN A 42 15.69 3.38 -29.30
CA ASN A 42 15.56 3.79 -27.90
C ASN A 42 15.73 2.65 -26.88
N ALA A 43 15.89 1.40 -27.34
CA ALA A 43 16.00 0.24 -26.47
C ALA A 43 17.12 0.36 -25.41
N ALA A 44 18.28 0.93 -25.77
CA ALA A 44 19.39 1.11 -24.83
C ALA A 44 19.03 2.12 -23.72
N GLY A 45 18.30 3.18 -24.05
CA GLY A 45 17.80 4.16 -23.09
C GLY A 45 16.82 3.52 -22.10
N TRP A 46 15.85 2.78 -22.61
CA TRP A 46 14.87 2.03 -21.79
C TRP A 46 15.55 0.99 -20.90
N HIS A 47 16.52 0.25 -21.42
CA HIS A 47 17.28 -0.69 -20.62
C HIS A 47 18.00 -0.01 -19.44
N ASN A 48 18.66 1.10 -19.68
CA ASN A 48 19.32 1.87 -18.62
C ASN A 48 18.32 2.42 -17.60
N TYR A 49 17.20 2.97 -18.06
CA TYR A 49 16.14 3.44 -17.18
C TYR A 49 15.63 2.31 -16.26
N MET A 50 15.25 1.16 -16.81
CA MET A 50 14.76 0.02 -16.03
C MET A 50 15.80 -0.47 -15.02
N ARG A 51 17.07 -0.54 -15.38
CA ARG A 51 18.13 -0.92 -14.46
C ARG A 51 18.27 0.07 -13.30
N ASN A 52 18.21 1.36 -13.58
CA ASN A 52 18.30 2.39 -12.55
C ASN A 52 17.09 2.36 -11.61
N VAL A 53 15.89 2.21 -12.14
CA VAL A 53 14.66 2.06 -11.33
C VAL A 53 14.73 0.81 -10.46
N ALA A 54 15.15 -0.32 -11.01
CA ALA A 54 15.32 -1.57 -10.24
C ALA A 54 16.38 -1.45 -9.13
N ALA A 55 17.48 -0.74 -9.40
CA ALA A 55 18.51 -0.48 -8.40
C ALA A 55 18.00 0.43 -7.27
N LEU A 56 17.24 1.46 -7.61
CA LEU A 56 16.60 2.35 -6.65
C LEU A 56 15.59 1.58 -5.80
N LEU A 57 14.69 0.82 -6.41
CA LEU A 57 13.72 -0.02 -5.71
C LEU A 57 14.41 -0.98 -4.72
N LYS A 58 15.51 -1.61 -5.13
CA LYS A 58 16.29 -2.48 -4.24
C LYS A 58 16.84 -1.69 -3.04
N THR A 59 17.36 -0.49 -3.27
CA THR A 59 17.89 0.36 -2.20
C THR A 59 16.79 0.74 -1.22
N ASP A 60 15.64 1.16 -1.71
CA ASP A 60 14.52 1.59 -0.87
C ASP A 60 13.91 0.43 -0.08
N ALA A 61 13.74 -0.71 -0.72
CA ALA A 61 13.29 -1.94 -0.04
C ALA A 61 14.29 -2.37 1.06
N THR A 62 15.60 -2.23 0.81
CA THR A 62 16.64 -2.51 1.82
C THR A 62 16.54 -1.52 2.98
N ASN A 63 16.42 -0.23 2.70
CA ASN A 63 16.28 0.81 3.72
C ASN A 63 15.01 0.60 4.57
N LEU A 64 13.91 0.20 3.95
CA LEU A 64 12.66 -0.13 4.65
C LEU A 64 12.87 -1.36 5.55
N TYR A 65 13.46 -2.43 5.02
CA TYR A 65 13.79 -3.62 5.80
C TYR A 65 14.66 -3.31 7.00
N ASP A 66 15.74 -2.54 6.81
CA ASP A 66 16.66 -2.17 7.89
C ASP A 66 15.98 -1.28 8.93
N SER A 67 15.11 -0.37 8.51
CA SER A 67 14.32 0.47 9.41
C SER A 67 13.42 -0.37 10.33
N TRP A 68 12.84 -1.43 9.81
CA TRP A 68 12.00 -2.33 10.58
C TRP A 68 12.80 -3.30 11.47
N ASN A 69 13.96 -3.79 11.02
CA ASN A 69 14.64 -4.91 11.67
C ASN A 69 15.94 -4.55 12.36
N THR A 70 16.64 -3.51 11.89
CA THR A 70 17.99 -3.20 12.35
C THR A 70 18.05 -1.89 13.14
N SER A 71 17.76 -0.76 12.51
CA SER A 71 17.85 0.56 13.11
C SER A 71 17.05 1.58 12.29
N TYR A 72 16.43 2.53 12.96
CA TYR A 72 15.79 3.67 12.33
C TYR A 72 16.39 4.97 12.85
N LYS A 73 16.93 5.79 11.95
CA LYS A 73 17.56 7.10 12.28
C LYS A 73 18.57 7.03 13.45
N GLY A 74 19.34 5.95 13.48
CA GLY A 74 20.35 5.74 14.54
C GLY A 74 19.80 5.26 15.89
N GLY A 75 18.50 5.02 16.01
CA GLY A 75 17.84 4.48 17.19
C GLY A 75 17.45 3.01 17.04
N ALA A 76 16.56 2.54 17.91
CA ALA A 76 16.00 1.19 17.83
C ALA A 76 15.19 1.01 16.55
N SER A 77 15.12 -0.22 16.06
CA SER A 77 14.26 -0.55 14.91
C SER A 77 12.77 -0.35 15.23
N PHE A 78 11.95 -0.16 14.19
CA PHE A 78 10.50 -0.06 14.36
C PHE A 78 9.91 -1.31 15.02
N ALA A 79 10.34 -2.51 14.61
CA ALA A 79 9.85 -3.75 15.21
C ALA A 79 10.17 -3.85 16.70
N THR A 80 11.36 -3.39 17.12
CA THR A 80 11.73 -3.34 18.55
C THR A 80 10.85 -2.35 19.29
N SER A 81 10.67 -1.15 18.76
CA SER A 81 9.87 -0.09 19.37
C SER A 81 8.37 -0.44 19.41
N PHE A 82 7.85 -1.05 18.36
CA PHE A 82 6.49 -1.56 18.30
C PHE A 82 6.23 -2.61 19.39
N LYS A 83 7.13 -3.59 19.54
CA LYS A 83 7.03 -4.63 20.56
C LYS A 83 7.17 -4.08 21.99
N ALA A 84 8.00 -3.07 22.17
CA ALA A 84 8.22 -2.43 23.47
C ALA A 84 7.07 -1.50 23.87
N HIS A 85 6.34 -0.92 22.90
CA HIS A 85 5.24 0.04 23.04
C HIS A 85 5.42 1.02 24.21
N ASN A 86 6.62 1.59 24.32
CA ASN A 86 7.07 2.44 25.41
C ASN A 86 7.10 3.95 25.07
N GLY A 87 6.41 4.36 24.01
CA GLY A 87 6.30 5.74 23.54
C GLY A 87 7.26 6.11 22.41
N ALA A 88 8.26 5.28 22.08
CA ALA A 88 9.10 5.53 20.93
C ALA A 88 8.26 5.43 19.63
N TYR A 89 8.46 6.39 18.72
CA TYR A 89 7.73 6.49 17.44
C TYR A 89 6.19 6.49 17.60
N ASN A 90 5.69 7.01 18.75
CA ASN A 90 4.28 7.02 19.16
C ASN A 90 3.64 5.65 19.44
N PHE A 91 4.40 4.62 19.59
CA PHE A 91 3.93 3.33 20.12
C PHE A 91 3.78 3.41 21.65
N SER A 92 2.71 4.08 22.11
CA SER A 92 2.52 4.44 23.51
C SER A 92 1.97 3.30 24.38
N SER A 93 1.33 2.31 23.76
CA SER A 93 0.75 1.14 24.44
C SER A 93 0.50 0.02 23.44
N ALA A 94 0.30 -1.20 23.90
CA ALA A 94 -0.08 -2.33 23.08
C ALA A 94 -1.40 -2.06 22.33
N TRP A 95 -2.35 -1.41 23.00
CA TRP A 95 -3.62 -1.04 22.38
C TRP A 95 -3.45 -0.04 21.23
N ASN A 96 -2.65 0.99 21.45
CA ASN A 96 -2.34 1.96 20.41
C ASN A 96 -1.63 1.31 19.20
N CYS A 97 -0.77 0.33 19.41
CA CYS A 97 -0.15 -0.42 18.31
C CYS A 97 -1.18 -1.20 17.49
N ILE A 98 -2.15 -1.85 18.16
CA ILE A 98 -3.24 -2.57 17.48
C ILE A 98 -4.13 -1.59 16.72
N GLU A 99 -4.49 -0.45 17.32
CA GLU A 99 -5.28 0.61 16.69
C GLU A 99 -4.62 1.09 15.39
N GLN A 100 -3.31 1.36 15.40
CA GLN A 100 -2.59 1.77 14.20
C GLN A 100 -2.61 0.71 13.08
N VAL A 101 -2.54 -0.58 13.42
CA VAL A 101 -2.67 -1.66 12.44
C VAL A 101 -4.08 -1.71 11.85
N ILE A 102 -5.10 -1.56 12.68
CA ILE A 102 -6.50 -1.55 12.23
C ILE A 102 -6.77 -0.33 11.34
N ASP A 103 -6.30 0.86 11.74
CA ASP A 103 -6.44 2.08 10.96
C ASP A 103 -5.80 1.92 9.55
N GLY A 104 -4.61 1.32 9.48
CA GLY A 104 -3.98 1.01 8.22
C GLY A 104 -4.79 0.03 7.36
N CYS A 105 -5.42 -0.98 7.96
CA CYS A 105 -6.32 -1.89 7.25
C CYS A 105 -7.56 -1.18 6.70
N VAL A 106 -8.15 -0.26 7.48
CA VAL A 106 -9.30 0.55 7.04
C VAL A 106 -8.91 1.46 5.88
N GLU A 107 -7.74 2.09 5.96
CA GLU A 107 -7.24 2.95 4.88
C GLU A 107 -7.03 2.18 3.58
N ILE A 108 -6.39 1.00 3.64
CA ILE A 108 -6.24 0.13 2.46
C ILE A 108 -7.60 -0.25 1.87
N SER A 109 -8.60 -0.57 2.72
CA SER A 109 -9.95 -0.92 2.25
C SER A 109 -10.60 0.22 1.49
N ASN A 110 -10.52 1.44 2.03
CA ASN A 110 -11.07 2.65 1.40
C ASN A 110 -10.34 2.97 0.09
N GLU A 111 -9.01 2.91 0.11
CA GLU A 111 -8.20 3.16 -1.07
C GLU A 111 -8.53 2.19 -2.22
N VAL A 112 -8.62 0.90 -1.93
CA VAL A 112 -8.98 -0.11 -2.94
C VAL A 112 -10.40 0.12 -3.45
N GLY A 113 -11.36 0.32 -2.54
CA GLY A 113 -12.78 0.46 -2.93
C GLY A 113 -13.08 1.77 -3.65
N GLU A 114 -12.64 2.89 -3.11
CA GLU A 114 -13.02 4.21 -3.60
C GLU A 114 -12.07 4.74 -4.67
N THR A 115 -10.76 4.62 -4.44
CA THR A 115 -9.76 5.23 -5.31
C THR A 115 -9.38 4.30 -6.46
N LYS A 116 -8.95 3.08 -6.15
CA LYS A 116 -8.37 2.18 -7.16
C LYS A 116 -9.42 1.53 -8.06
N ILE A 117 -10.62 1.27 -7.54
CA ILE A 117 -11.73 0.67 -8.30
C ILE A 117 -12.81 1.73 -8.61
N GLY A 118 -13.24 2.48 -7.60
CA GLY A 118 -14.35 3.40 -7.71
C GLY A 118 -14.09 4.56 -8.67
N ASP A 119 -12.92 5.19 -8.60
CA ASP A 119 -12.59 6.32 -9.47
C ASP A 119 -12.53 5.93 -10.96
N PRO A 120 -11.78 4.89 -11.39
CA PRO A 120 -11.83 4.43 -12.79
C PRO A 120 -13.24 4.03 -13.23
N TYR A 121 -13.99 3.33 -12.39
CA TYR A 121 -15.36 2.93 -12.69
C TYR A 121 -16.26 4.14 -12.92
N ASN A 122 -16.21 5.14 -12.05
CA ASN A 122 -17.03 6.34 -12.18
C ASN A 122 -16.68 7.15 -13.43
N LYS A 123 -15.39 7.26 -13.79
CA LYS A 123 -14.95 7.85 -15.04
C LYS A 123 -15.48 7.09 -16.26
N TYR A 124 -15.42 5.76 -16.21
CA TYR A 124 -15.98 4.92 -17.27
C TYR A 124 -17.49 5.12 -17.44
N MET A 125 -18.23 5.13 -16.33
CA MET A 125 -19.68 5.35 -16.35
C MET A 125 -20.07 6.76 -16.83
N ALA A 126 -19.18 7.74 -16.63
CA ALA A 126 -19.33 9.10 -17.18
C ALA A 126 -18.91 9.21 -18.66
N ASN A 127 -18.62 8.10 -19.35
CA ASN A 127 -18.15 8.02 -20.74
C ASN A 127 -16.77 8.65 -20.97
N ASN A 128 -15.95 8.80 -19.93
CA ASN A 128 -14.57 9.28 -20.00
C ASN A 128 -13.60 8.08 -20.09
N VAL A 129 -13.71 7.29 -21.17
CA VAL A 129 -13.03 5.97 -21.28
C VAL A 129 -11.52 6.08 -21.19
N THR A 130 -10.91 7.08 -21.83
CA THR A 130 -9.45 7.30 -21.80
C THR A 130 -8.97 7.65 -20.39
N GLU A 131 -9.65 8.56 -19.70
CA GLU A 131 -9.32 8.93 -18.33
C GLU A 131 -9.54 7.76 -17.36
N ALA A 132 -10.58 6.96 -17.58
CA ALA A 132 -10.84 5.75 -16.81
C ALA A 132 -9.69 4.75 -16.94
N LEU A 133 -9.19 4.53 -18.16
CA LEU A 133 -8.05 3.63 -18.41
C LEU A 133 -6.80 4.09 -17.65
N TYR A 134 -6.45 5.36 -17.75
CA TYR A 134 -5.25 5.89 -17.09
C TYR A 134 -5.40 6.06 -15.57
N ALA A 135 -6.61 6.04 -15.04
CA ALA A 135 -6.87 6.03 -13.61
C ALA A 135 -6.67 4.64 -12.98
N VAL A 136 -6.64 3.56 -13.80
CA VAL A 136 -6.38 2.20 -13.30
C VAL A 136 -4.89 2.05 -12.98
N GLU A 137 -4.57 1.69 -11.75
CA GLU A 137 -3.20 1.32 -11.36
C GLU A 137 -2.72 0.14 -12.22
N SER A 138 -1.47 0.15 -12.66
CA SER A 138 -0.89 -0.94 -13.46
C SER A 138 -1.62 -1.23 -14.80
N TRP A 139 -2.29 -0.25 -15.39
CA TRP A 139 -3.05 -0.41 -16.65
C TRP A 139 -2.18 -0.94 -17.81
N TYR A 140 -0.90 -0.57 -17.84
CA TYR A 140 0.06 -0.96 -18.88
C TYR A 140 0.55 -2.41 -18.77
N SER A 141 0.42 -3.04 -17.60
CA SER A 141 0.85 -4.43 -17.33
C SER A 141 -0.32 -5.41 -17.16
N TRP A 142 -1.55 -4.92 -17.08
CA TRP A 142 -2.77 -5.70 -16.87
C TRP A 142 -2.80 -6.50 -15.56
N HIS A 143 -2.04 -6.05 -14.53
CA HIS A 143 -1.95 -6.71 -13.24
C HIS A 143 -2.77 -6.05 -12.13
N SER A 144 -3.60 -5.05 -12.44
CA SER A 144 -4.37 -4.29 -11.43
C SER A 144 -5.23 -5.19 -10.54
N ARG A 145 -5.81 -6.25 -11.10
CA ARG A 145 -6.62 -7.19 -10.30
C ARG A 145 -5.77 -7.93 -9.27
N ASP A 146 -4.59 -8.40 -9.66
CA ASP A 146 -3.66 -9.07 -8.76
C ASP A 146 -3.18 -8.10 -7.68
N ASP A 147 -2.87 -6.85 -8.06
CA ASP A 147 -2.43 -5.80 -7.14
C ASP A 147 -3.52 -5.51 -6.10
N TYR A 148 -4.76 -5.31 -6.52
CA TYR A 148 -5.88 -5.02 -5.61
C TYR A 148 -6.23 -6.21 -4.73
N THR A 149 -6.23 -7.43 -5.27
CA THR A 149 -6.41 -8.64 -4.49
C THR A 149 -5.33 -8.79 -3.42
N ASN A 150 -4.07 -8.49 -3.76
CA ASN A 150 -2.96 -8.51 -2.81
C ASN A 150 -3.07 -7.41 -1.75
N ASN A 151 -3.64 -6.24 -2.07
CA ASN A 151 -3.95 -5.24 -1.06
C ASN A 151 -4.95 -5.79 -0.02
N ILE A 152 -6.01 -6.48 -0.45
CA ILE A 152 -6.96 -7.12 0.48
C ILE A 152 -6.28 -8.25 1.27
N TYR A 153 -5.39 -9.03 0.64
CA TYR A 153 -4.63 -10.06 1.37
C TYR A 153 -3.65 -9.46 2.37
N SER A 154 -3.16 -8.23 2.18
CA SER A 154 -2.35 -7.56 3.21
C SER A 154 -3.16 -7.26 4.47
N ILE A 155 -4.44 -6.87 4.33
CA ILE A 155 -5.39 -6.74 5.45
C ILE A 155 -5.58 -8.08 6.16
N ARG A 156 -5.83 -9.15 5.40
CA ARG A 156 -5.94 -10.51 5.95
C ARG A 156 -4.71 -10.88 6.76
N ASN A 157 -3.54 -10.65 6.20
CA ASN A 157 -2.28 -11.02 6.82
C ASN A 157 -2.04 -10.25 8.13
N ALA A 158 -2.36 -8.96 8.17
CA ALA A 158 -2.31 -8.15 9.37
C ALA A 158 -3.32 -8.62 10.42
N TYR A 159 -4.56 -8.90 10.02
CA TYR A 159 -5.63 -9.35 10.91
C TYR A 159 -5.40 -10.77 11.46
N TYR A 160 -4.90 -11.69 10.62
CA TYR A 160 -4.61 -13.08 10.99
C TYR A 160 -3.23 -13.27 11.62
N GLY A 161 -2.35 -12.27 11.51
CA GLY A 161 -0.99 -12.34 12.06
C GLY A 161 -0.11 -13.40 11.38
N SER A 162 -0.36 -13.69 10.09
CA SER A 162 0.37 -14.66 9.28
C SER A 162 0.34 -14.33 7.81
N LEU A 163 1.30 -14.84 7.04
CA LEU A 163 1.37 -14.68 5.58
C LEU A 163 0.76 -15.85 4.81
N ASP A 164 0.48 -16.98 5.47
CA ASP A 164 -0.04 -18.20 4.85
C ASP A 164 -1.57 -18.31 4.85
N GLY A 165 -2.26 -17.25 5.31
CA GLY A 165 -3.72 -17.20 5.39
C GLY A 165 -4.32 -17.98 6.56
N LYS A 166 -3.50 -18.52 7.46
CA LYS A 166 -3.97 -19.16 8.70
C LYS A 166 -4.01 -18.16 9.83
N VAL A 167 -4.96 -18.33 10.72
CA VAL A 167 -5.10 -17.48 11.92
C VAL A 167 -4.03 -17.87 12.95
N SER A 168 -3.13 -16.96 13.27
CA SER A 168 -2.14 -17.14 14.33
C SER A 168 -2.81 -17.08 15.71
N ASP A 169 -2.31 -17.82 16.68
CA ASP A 169 -2.81 -17.79 18.06
C ASP A 169 -2.65 -16.43 18.75
N LYS A 170 -1.77 -15.59 18.25
CA LYS A 170 -1.50 -14.23 18.74
C LYS A 170 -1.95 -13.16 17.75
N SER A 171 -3.03 -13.39 17.02
CA SER A 171 -3.56 -12.48 16.01
C SER A 171 -4.60 -11.51 16.57
N ILE A 172 -4.88 -10.46 15.81
CA ILE A 172 -6.00 -9.54 16.07
C ILE A 172 -7.32 -10.33 15.97
N SER A 173 -7.47 -11.24 15.01
CA SER A 173 -8.63 -12.14 14.87
C SER A 173 -8.89 -12.90 16.17
N LYS A 174 -7.89 -13.53 16.79
CA LYS A 174 -8.09 -14.23 18.07
C LYS A 174 -8.48 -13.31 19.22
N LEU A 175 -7.93 -12.10 19.25
CA LEU A 175 -8.32 -11.10 20.24
C LEU A 175 -9.78 -10.67 20.05
N VAL A 176 -10.19 -10.40 18.82
CA VAL A 176 -11.58 -10.03 18.48
C VAL A 176 -12.53 -11.19 18.76
N ALA A 177 -12.20 -12.41 18.33
CA ALA A 177 -13.02 -13.60 18.57
C ALA A 177 -13.26 -13.87 20.06
N GLY A 178 -12.26 -13.61 20.90
CA GLY A 178 -12.38 -13.73 22.36
C GLY A 178 -13.35 -12.73 22.98
N ALA A 179 -13.51 -11.55 22.37
CA ALA A 179 -14.44 -10.52 22.81
C ALA A 179 -15.82 -10.62 22.12
N ASN A 180 -15.82 -10.93 20.84
CA ASN A 180 -17.02 -11.03 20.00
C ASN A 180 -16.77 -11.93 18.78
N ALA A 181 -17.12 -13.20 18.89
CA ALA A 181 -16.89 -14.20 17.84
C ALA A 181 -17.71 -13.92 16.56
N GLU A 182 -18.88 -13.29 16.68
CA GLU A 182 -19.69 -12.91 15.51
C GLU A 182 -18.99 -11.81 14.70
N LEU A 183 -18.39 -10.84 15.37
CA LEU A 183 -17.63 -9.78 14.71
C LEU A 183 -16.42 -10.34 13.96
N ASP A 184 -15.65 -11.23 14.59
CA ASP A 184 -14.51 -11.90 13.92
C ASP A 184 -14.96 -12.64 12.66
N THR A 185 -16.08 -13.37 12.74
CA THR A 185 -16.66 -14.07 11.59
C THR A 185 -17.02 -13.08 10.47
N LYS A 186 -17.65 -11.96 10.81
CA LYS A 186 -18.03 -10.92 9.83
C LYS A 186 -16.80 -10.30 9.14
N VAL A 187 -15.77 -9.95 9.90
CA VAL A 187 -14.54 -9.39 9.35
C VAL A 187 -13.85 -10.38 8.42
N SER A 188 -13.70 -11.62 8.84
CA SER A 188 -13.07 -12.68 8.05
C SER A 188 -13.84 -12.96 6.75
N ALA A 189 -15.19 -12.98 6.82
CA ALA A 189 -16.04 -13.13 5.64
C ALA A 189 -15.93 -11.93 4.69
N ALA A 190 -15.89 -10.70 5.22
CA ALA A 190 -15.77 -9.49 4.41
C ALA A 190 -14.44 -9.46 3.65
N ILE A 191 -13.32 -9.81 4.30
CA ILE A 191 -12.00 -9.91 3.66
C ILE A 191 -12.03 -10.94 2.51
N THR A 192 -12.59 -12.13 2.76
CA THR A 192 -12.67 -13.18 1.76
C THR A 192 -13.56 -12.78 0.59
N THR A 193 -14.70 -12.15 0.87
CA THR A 193 -15.64 -11.67 -0.15
C THR A 193 -15.02 -10.59 -1.00
N ALA A 194 -14.35 -9.61 -0.40
CA ALA A 194 -13.67 -8.53 -1.12
C ALA A 194 -12.58 -9.08 -2.06
N ALA A 195 -11.69 -9.96 -1.56
CA ALA A 195 -10.66 -10.57 -2.39
C ALA A 195 -11.21 -11.43 -3.54
N SER A 196 -12.40 -12.00 -3.37
CA SER A 196 -13.04 -12.85 -4.41
C SER A 196 -13.84 -12.03 -5.43
N ALA A 197 -14.22 -10.81 -5.09
CA ALA A 197 -14.99 -9.92 -5.96
C ALA A 197 -14.12 -9.13 -6.96
N ILE A 198 -12.83 -9.01 -6.71
CA ILE A 198 -11.83 -8.38 -7.57
C ILE A 198 -11.38 -9.35 -8.65
#